data_61093367e25ea8084b196bd75de3560f
#
_entry.id   61093367e25ea8084b196bd75de3560f
#
_cell.length_a   1.000
_cell.length_b   1.000
_cell.length_c   1.000
_cell.angle_alpha   90.00
_cell.angle_beta   90.00
_cell.angle_gamma   90.00
#
_symmetry.space_group_name_H-M   'P 1'
#
loop_
_entity.id
_entity.type
_entity.pdbx_description
1 polymer ?
#
loop_
_entity_poly.entity_id
_entity_poly.type
_entity_poly.pdbx_seq_one_letter_code
_entity_poly.pdbx_strand_id
1 'polypeptide(L)'
;MVEVRQHHAQLLKEFQHLRYMWIPGTHAVVVVQCQRITPEQAQASAAGDAFPPPPFTADEQMQAPRELYLELTQGRHDPDYLSWGFTTLRDRLLELGPLDRDHVARVNQAEKQFWLRNQGFRVGLSTDIIGFDCGGQQHVQEVAFPTAGTLDIDFVETLMQRIEASGVPAPAPIEQRWTARSSSSLSPASSAYNPSQLFCWVGIIMYLPTADEVERRAITSAFERYVALYRDMMEPFGGTEHWAKLEWPEDAAERQHMRERLAKRYPLDAIRQAREALDPHHVLSNHIVDELLLQE
;
A
#
# COMPACT_ATOMS: atom_id res chain seq x y z
N MET A 1 -2.21 17.72 -1.41
CA MET A 1 -1.90 17.76 0.03
C MET A 1 -2.82 18.71 0.81
N VAL A 2 -2.91 20.04 0.49
CA VAL A 2 -3.73 21.02 1.24
C VAL A 2 -5.20 20.60 1.32
N GLU A 3 -5.81 20.27 0.20
CA GLU A 3 -7.22 19.87 0.11
C GLU A 3 -7.51 18.59 0.94
N VAL A 4 -6.64 17.59 0.85
CA VAL A 4 -6.77 16.36 1.65
C VAL A 4 -6.75 16.70 3.14
N ARG A 5 -5.79 17.50 3.57
CA ARG A 5 -5.62 17.91 4.97
C ARG A 5 -6.85 18.63 5.53
N GLN A 6 -7.51 19.45 4.70
CA GLN A 6 -8.72 20.17 5.09
C GLN A 6 -9.93 19.26 5.30
N HIS A 7 -10.09 18.22 4.49
CA HIS A 7 -11.25 17.34 4.50
C HIS A 7 -11.03 16.01 5.25
N HIS A 8 -9.78 15.67 5.59
CA HIS A 8 -9.40 14.38 6.15
C HIS A 8 -10.23 13.97 7.38
N ALA A 9 -10.33 14.83 8.37
CA ALA A 9 -11.08 14.53 9.60
C ALA A 9 -12.59 14.32 9.36
N GLN A 10 -13.14 14.97 8.35
CA GLN A 10 -14.53 14.76 7.94
C GLN A 10 -14.68 13.40 7.24
N LEU A 11 -13.81 13.07 6.30
CA LEU A 11 -13.83 11.82 5.55
C LEU A 11 -13.72 10.61 6.46
N LEU A 12 -12.84 10.66 7.48
CA LEU A 12 -12.70 9.60 8.48
C LEU A 12 -13.96 9.36 9.34
N LYS A 13 -14.80 10.38 9.51
CA LYS A 13 -16.07 10.27 10.24
C LYS A 13 -17.22 9.81 9.35
N GLU A 14 -17.19 10.21 8.09
CA GLU A 14 -18.29 10.03 7.16
C GLU A 14 -18.29 8.63 6.53
N PHE A 15 -17.09 8.11 6.19
CA PHE A 15 -16.96 6.85 5.46
C PHE A 15 -16.50 5.70 6.34
N GLN A 16 -17.15 4.54 6.18
CA GLN A 16 -16.79 3.32 6.91
C GLN A 16 -15.42 2.78 6.50
N HIS A 17 -15.08 2.89 5.22
CA HIS A 17 -13.77 2.53 4.70
C HIS A 17 -13.25 3.69 3.85
N LEU A 18 -12.09 4.18 4.23
CA LEU A 18 -11.36 5.24 3.53
C LEU A 18 -9.98 4.72 3.16
N ARG A 19 -9.55 4.98 1.93
CA ARG A 19 -8.21 4.66 1.45
C ARG A 19 -7.71 5.79 0.57
N TYR A 20 -6.47 6.19 0.78
CA TYR A 20 -5.73 7.07 -0.11
C TYR A 20 -4.68 6.28 -0.86
N MET A 21 -4.55 6.55 -2.15
CA MET A 21 -3.50 6.03 -3.00
C MET A 21 -2.71 7.23 -3.54
N TRP A 22 -1.57 7.50 -2.94
CA TRP A 22 -0.70 8.60 -3.31
C TRP A 22 0.16 8.20 -4.50
N ILE A 23 0.31 9.11 -5.46
CA ILE A 23 1.07 8.86 -6.68
C ILE A 23 2.37 9.67 -6.62
N PRO A 24 3.53 9.02 -6.35
CA PRO A 24 4.81 9.70 -6.18
C PRO A 24 5.17 10.56 -7.41
N GLY A 25 5.75 11.76 -7.15
CA GLY A 25 6.17 12.68 -8.20
C GLY A 25 5.05 13.42 -8.92
N THR A 26 3.77 13.31 -8.48
CA THR A 26 2.65 13.90 -9.21
C THR A 26 1.80 14.89 -8.41
N HIS A 27 2.00 15.02 -7.12
CA HIS A 27 1.14 15.76 -6.18
C HIS A 27 -0.35 15.32 -6.21
N ALA A 28 -0.64 14.13 -6.71
CA ALA A 28 -1.98 13.56 -6.80
C ALA A 28 -2.20 12.46 -5.77
N VAL A 29 -3.45 12.34 -5.35
CA VAL A 29 -3.94 11.24 -4.51
C VAL A 29 -5.30 10.79 -5.01
N VAL A 30 -5.50 9.49 -5.07
CA VAL A 30 -6.81 8.89 -5.31
C VAL A 30 -7.48 8.65 -3.97
N VAL A 31 -8.66 9.21 -3.77
CA VAL A 31 -9.44 9.07 -2.53
C VAL A 31 -10.56 8.08 -2.78
N VAL A 32 -10.45 6.90 -2.18
CA VAL A 32 -11.46 5.84 -2.26
C VAL A 32 -12.32 5.87 -1.00
N GLN A 33 -13.60 6.12 -1.18
CA GLN A 33 -14.59 6.27 -0.13
C GLN A 33 -15.62 5.15 -0.25
N CYS A 34 -15.80 4.31 0.78
CA CYS A 34 -16.74 3.22 0.72
C CYS A 34 -17.69 3.24 1.91
N GLN A 35 -18.96 2.95 1.62
CA GLN A 35 -20.02 2.81 2.62
C GLN A 35 -20.88 1.58 2.29
N ARG A 36 -21.48 1.00 3.33
CA ARG A 36 -22.57 0.03 3.14
C ARG A 36 -23.84 0.76 2.72
N ILE A 37 -24.55 0.17 1.79
CA ILE A 37 -25.85 0.62 1.35
C ILE A 37 -26.89 -0.50 1.56
N THR A 38 -28.20 -0.13 1.59
CA THR A 38 -29.26 -1.11 1.69
C THR A 38 -29.53 -1.81 0.34
N PRO A 39 -30.20 -2.96 0.32
CA PRO A 39 -30.61 -3.61 -0.92
C PRO A 39 -31.46 -2.70 -1.83
N GLU A 40 -32.32 -1.87 -1.23
CA GLU A 40 -33.17 -0.91 -1.97
C GLU A 40 -32.33 0.16 -2.64
N GLN A 41 -31.33 0.70 -1.94
CA GLN A 41 -30.37 1.66 -2.51
C GLN A 41 -29.53 1.02 -3.62
N ALA A 42 -29.14 -0.27 -3.46
CA ALA A 42 -28.44 -0.99 -4.50
C ALA A 42 -29.28 -1.19 -5.76
N GLN A 43 -30.58 -1.50 -5.61
CA GLN A 43 -31.53 -1.62 -6.73
C GLN A 43 -31.74 -0.29 -7.46
N ALA A 44 -31.92 0.81 -6.72
CA ALA A 44 -32.05 2.16 -7.29
C ALA A 44 -30.77 2.56 -8.06
N SER A 45 -29.60 2.19 -7.53
CA SER A 45 -28.32 2.40 -8.22
C SER A 45 -28.20 1.61 -9.51
N ALA A 46 -28.65 0.35 -9.53
CA ALA A 46 -28.65 -0.50 -10.72
C ALA A 46 -29.60 0.01 -11.81
N ALA A 47 -30.68 0.71 -11.42
CA ALA A 47 -31.61 1.37 -12.36
C ALA A 47 -31.06 2.66 -12.97
N GLY A 48 -29.85 3.12 -12.53
CA GLY A 48 -29.23 4.35 -13.02
C GLY A 48 -29.71 5.63 -12.33
N ASP A 49 -30.61 5.52 -11.36
CA ASP A 49 -31.25 6.67 -10.72
C ASP A 49 -30.43 7.27 -9.58
N ALA A 50 -29.46 6.52 -9.03
CA ALA A 50 -28.75 6.93 -7.82
C ALA A 50 -27.39 7.58 -8.07
N PHE A 51 -26.70 7.23 -9.16
CA PHE A 51 -25.35 7.73 -9.45
C PHE A 51 -25.20 8.08 -10.93
N PRO A 52 -24.52 9.19 -11.26
CA PRO A 52 -24.27 9.52 -12.65
C PRO A 52 -23.32 8.49 -13.28
N PRO A 53 -23.45 8.21 -14.58
CA PRO A 53 -22.50 7.37 -15.29
C PRO A 53 -21.09 7.98 -15.26
N PRO A 54 -20.03 7.17 -15.37
CA PRO A 54 -18.67 7.70 -15.50
C PRO A 54 -18.59 8.69 -16.68
N PRO A 55 -17.89 9.83 -16.52
CA PRO A 55 -17.81 10.85 -17.58
C PRO A 55 -16.95 10.40 -18.77
N PHE A 56 -16.16 9.34 -18.62
CA PHE A 56 -15.28 8.78 -19.63
C PHE A 56 -15.58 7.31 -19.88
N THR A 57 -15.48 6.89 -21.13
CA THR A 57 -15.54 5.48 -21.53
C THR A 57 -14.30 4.72 -21.03
N ALA A 58 -14.37 3.39 -21.00
CA ALA A 58 -13.23 2.55 -20.63
C ALA A 58 -11.98 2.81 -21.50
N ASP A 59 -12.17 3.06 -22.78
CA ASP A 59 -11.06 3.37 -23.69
C ASP A 59 -10.44 4.74 -23.42
N GLU A 60 -11.28 5.77 -23.15
CA GLU A 60 -10.79 7.10 -22.77
C GLU A 60 -10.04 7.09 -21.42
N GLN A 61 -10.48 6.26 -20.48
CA GLN A 61 -9.77 6.08 -19.19
C GLN A 61 -8.37 5.50 -19.41
N MET A 62 -8.23 4.54 -20.33
CA MET A 62 -6.97 3.86 -20.63
C MET A 62 -6.05 4.64 -21.60
N GLN A 63 -6.48 5.78 -22.14
CA GLN A 63 -5.76 6.49 -23.19
C GLN A 63 -4.32 6.83 -22.81
N ALA A 64 -4.08 7.50 -21.67
CA ALA A 64 -2.75 7.96 -21.29
C ALA A 64 -1.73 6.81 -21.06
N PRO A 65 -2.05 5.72 -20.32
CA PRO A 65 -1.13 4.60 -20.21
C PRO A 65 -0.90 3.87 -21.53
N ARG A 66 -1.91 3.77 -22.42
CA ARG A 66 -1.73 3.19 -23.77
C ARG A 66 -0.84 4.04 -24.66
N GLU A 67 -1.01 5.36 -24.68
CA GLU A 67 -0.17 6.29 -25.44
C GLU A 67 1.29 6.19 -24.98
N LEU A 68 1.54 6.15 -23.68
CA LEU A 68 2.87 5.96 -23.12
C LEU A 68 3.49 4.62 -23.55
N TYR A 69 2.71 3.53 -23.54
CA TYR A 69 3.19 2.21 -23.96
C TYR A 69 3.59 2.18 -25.45
N LEU A 70 2.77 2.78 -26.31
CA LEU A 70 3.06 2.89 -27.74
C LEU A 70 4.30 3.73 -28.02
N GLU A 71 4.47 4.85 -27.31
CA GLU A 71 5.66 5.70 -27.41
C GLU A 71 6.92 4.93 -27.02
N LEU A 72 6.92 4.27 -25.86
CA LEU A 72 8.09 3.58 -25.34
C LEU A 72 8.48 2.35 -26.15
N THR A 73 7.52 1.63 -26.71
CA THR A 73 7.77 0.44 -27.52
C THR A 73 8.12 0.75 -28.97
N GLN A 74 7.94 1.99 -29.43
CA GLN A 74 8.27 2.43 -30.80
C GLN A 74 7.72 1.50 -31.88
N GLY A 75 6.47 1.08 -31.74
CA GLY A 75 5.80 0.17 -32.67
C GLY A 75 6.09 -1.32 -32.49
N ARG A 76 6.93 -1.70 -31.54
CA ARG A 76 7.21 -3.10 -31.15
C ARG A 76 6.36 -3.55 -29.96
N HIS A 77 5.14 -3.05 -29.91
CA HIS A 77 4.18 -3.37 -28.86
C HIS A 77 3.53 -4.74 -29.08
N ASP A 78 3.08 -5.35 -27.99
CA ASP A 78 2.27 -6.55 -28.04
C ASP A 78 0.94 -6.23 -28.77
N PRO A 79 0.51 -7.03 -29.76
CA PRO A 79 -0.73 -6.78 -30.51
C PRO A 79 -2.00 -6.77 -29.63
N ASP A 80 -1.96 -7.48 -28.50
CA ASP A 80 -3.10 -7.63 -27.58
C ASP A 80 -3.22 -6.51 -26.53
N TYR A 81 -2.32 -5.50 -26.57
CA TYR A 81 -2.24 -4.44 -25.55
C TYR A 81 -3.57 -3.69 -25.32
N LEU A 82 -4.43 -3.63 -26.33
CA LEU A 82 -5.76 -2.99 -26.23
C LEU A 82 -6.72 -3.76 -25.33
N SER A 83 -6.52 -5.07 -25.17
CA SER A 83 -7.31 -5.94 -24.29
C SER A 83 -6.88 -5.90 -22.83
N TRP A 84 -5.70 -5.33 -22.54
CA TRP A 84 -5.16 -5.32 -21.19
C TRP A 84 -5.93 -4.34 -20.28
N GLY A 85 -6.19 -4.80 -19.06
CA GLY A 85 -6.63 -3.91 -17.98
C GLY A 85 -5.50 -3.00 -17.51
N PHE A 86 -5.84 -2.00 -16.67
CA PHE A 86 -4.89 -1.01 -16.19
C PHE A 86 -3.68 -1.62 -15.47
N THR A 87 -3.90 -2.58 -14.55
CA THR A 87 -2.82 -3.23 -13.78
C THR A 87 -1.84 -3.97 -14.68
N THR A 88 -2.33 -4.72 -15.66
CA THR A 88 -1.47 -5.40 -16.64
C THR A 88 -0.65 -4.41 -17.45
N LEU A 89 -1.28 -3.35 -17.95
CA LEU A 89 -0.58 -2.34 -18.75
C LEU A 89 0.45 -1.57 -17.93
N ARG A 90 0.16 -1.23 -16.68
CA ARG A 90 1.12 -0.63 -15.75
C ARG A 90 2.33 -1.55 -15.53
N ASP A 91 2.11 -2.83 -15.28
CA ASP A 91 3.19 -3.79 -15.07
C ASP A 91 4.09 -3.90 -16.32
N ARG A 92 3.50 -3.92 -17.51
CA ARG A 92 4.24 -3.88 -18.78
C ARG A 92 5.00 -2.57 -19.01
N LEU A 93 4.45 -1.46 -18.58
CA LEU A 93 5.16 -0.18 -18.61
C LEU A 93 6.35 -0.18 -17.65
N LEU A 94 6.18 -0.67 -16.43
CA LEU A 94 7.26 -0.76 -15.45
C LEU A 94 8.37 -1.72 -15.88
N GLU A 95 8.04 -2.84 -16.56
CA GLU A 95 9.00 -3.80 -17.11
C GLU A 95 10.04 -3.14 -18.04
N LEU A 96 9.67 -2.08 -18.73
CA LEU A 96 10.56 -1.38 -19.67
C LEU A 96 11.71 -0.60 -19.01
N GLY A 97 11.62 -0.34 -17.70
CA GLY A 97 12.67 0.39 -16.98
C GLY A 97 12.34 0.54 -15.48
N PRO A 98 12.25 -0.56 -14.72
CA PRO A 98 11.74 -0.53 -13.34
C PRO A 98 12.65 0.22 -12.36
N LEU A 99 13.92 0.40 -12.71
CA LEU A 99 14.91 1.09 -11.88
C LEU A 99 15.29 2.49 -12.41
N ASP A 100 14.74 2.89 -13.54
CA ASP A 100 14.91 4.24 -14.08
C ASP A 100 13.89 5.18 -13.44
N ARG A 101 14.37 6.13 -12.65
CA ARG A 101 13.54 7.10 -11.92
C ARG A 101 12.63 7.91 -12.85
N ASP A 102 13.19 8.40 -13.95
CA ASP A 102 12.46 9.27 -14.88
C ASP A 102 11.40 8.46 -15.63
N HIS A 103 11.72 7.21 -15.98
CA HIS A 103 10.78 6.28 -16.56
C HIS A 103 9.61 5.99 -15.58
N VAL A 104 9.90 5.61 -14.34
CA VAL A 104 8.87 5.35 -13.31
C VAL A 104 8.02 6.60 -13.05
N ALA A 105 8.63 7.80 -13.05
CA ALA A 105 7.87 9.05 -12.91
C ALA A 105 6.90 9.25 -14.09
N ARG A 106 7.26 8.88 -15.32
CA ARG A 106 6.35 8.91 -16.48
C ARG A 106 5.20 7.92 -16.35
N VAL A 107 5.48 6.70 -15.85
CA VAL A 107 4.42 5.72 -15.57
C VAL A 107 3.46 6.26 -14.51
N ASN A 108 3.97 6.84 -13.42
CA ASN A 108 3.16 7.49 -12.39
C ASN A 108 2.30 8.65 -12.95
N GLN A 109 2.81 9.44 -13.89
CA GLN A 109 2.01 10.48 -14.56
C GLN A 109 0.89 9.89 -15.42
N ALA A 110 1.15 8.79 -16.13
CA ALA A 110 0.12 8.09 -16.90
C ALA A 110 -0.96 7.48 -15.98
N GLU A 111 -0.56 6.92 -14.83
CA GLU A 111 -1.48 6.43 -13.79
C GLU A 111 -2.35 7.57 -13.23
N LYS A 112 -1.76 8.72 -12.94
CA LYS A 112 -2.53 9.92 -12.54
C LYS A 112 -3.59 10.27 -13.59
N GLN A 113 -3.26 10.27 -14.89
CA GLN A 113 -4.22 10.58 -15.93
C GLN A 113 -5.33 9.53 -16.04
N PHE A 114 -4.99 8.24 -15.83
CA PHE A 114 -5.98 7.17 -15.72
C PHE A 114 -6.97 7.47 -14.59
N TRP A 115 -6.49 7.75 -13.38
CA TRP A 115 -7.36 8.01 -12.23
C TRP A 115 -8.19 9.30 -12.36
N LEU A 116 -7.65 10.34 -12.99
CA LEU A 116 -8.41 11.56 -13.28
C LEU A 116 -9.62 11.29 -14.20
N ARG A 117 -9.53 10.30 -15.07
CA ARG A 117 -10.62 9.87 -15.96
C ARG A 117 -11.46 8.72 -15.39
N ASN A 118 -10.97 8.02 -14.38
CA ASN A 118 -11.67 6.91 -13.73
C ASN A 118 -12.37 7.33 -12.43
N GLN A 119 -12.96 8.51 -12.43
CA GLN A 119 -13.78 8.99 -11.31
C GLN A 119 -15.21 8.51 -11.47
N GLY A 120 -15.85 8.14 -10.34
CA GLY A 120 -17.23 7.71 -10.36
C GLY A 120 -17.60 6.86 -9.17
N PHE A 121 -18.68 6.13 -9.33
CA PHE A 121 -19.26 5.27 -8.30
C PHE A 121 -19.33 3.83 -8.78
N ARG A 122 -19.14 2.92 -7.84
CA ARG A 122 -19.33 1.50 -8.06
C ARG A 122 -20.14 0.91 -6.92
N VAL A 123 -21.15 0.13 -7.25
CA VAL A 123 -21.94 -0.65 -6.30
C VAL A 123 -21.70 -2.14 -6.57
N GLY A 124 -21.46 -2.90 -5.51
CA GLY A 124 -21.21 -4.33 -5.62
C GLY A 124 -21.07 -4.98 -4.24
N LEU A 125 -20.71 -6.25 -4.23
CA LEU A 125 -20.41 -6.95 -2.99
C LEU A 125 -19.16 -6.36 -2.32
N SER A 126 -19.10 -6.39 -0.99
CA SER A 126 -17.98 -5.85 -0.25
C SER A 126 -16.64 -6.47 -0.64
N THR A 127 -16.61 -7.74 -0.98
CA THR A 127 -15.44 -8.45 -1.52
C THR A 127 -14.93 -7.86 -2.82
N ASP A 128 -15.83 -7.39 -3.68
CA ASP A 128 -15.50 -6.85 -5.01
C ASP A 128 -15.14 -5.35 -4.95
N ILE A 129 -15.66 -4.65 -3.93
CA ILE A 129 -15.42 -3.21 -3.73
C ILE A 129 -14.14 -2.96 -2.91
N ILE A 130 -13.93 -3.73 -1.82
CA ILE A 130 -12.79 -3.55 -0.93
C ILE A 130 -11.57 -4.31 -1.46
N GLY A 131 -11.78 -5.51 -2.02
CA GLY A 131 -10.76 -6.26 -2.75
C GLY A 131 -10.42 -5.55 -4.07
N PHE A 132 -9.15 -5.50 -4.41
CA PHE A 132 -8.70 -4.90 -5.66
C PHE A 132 -7.51 -5.68 -6.21
N ASP A 133 -7.36 -5.62 -7.52
CA ASP A 133 -6.22 -6.20 -8.21
C ASP A 133 -4.99 -5.31 -7.98
N CYS A 134 -3.96 -5.89 -7.36
CA CYS A 134 -2.69 -5.20 -7.11
C CYS A 134 -1.71 -5.29 -8.29
N GLY A 135 -2.04 -6.08 -9.32
CA GLY A 135 -1.13 -6.40 -10.43
C GLY A 135 -0.26 -7.62 -10.13
N GLY A 136 0.92 -7.68 -10.75
CA GLY A 136 1.85 -8.80 -10.66
C GLY A 136 2.59 -8.92 -9.32
N GLN A 137 3.70 -9.65 -9.34
CA GLN A 137 4.54 -9.82 -8.17
C GLN A 137 5.12 -8.50 -7.69
N GLN A 138 5.21 -8.32 -6.37
CA GLN A 138 5.70 -7.08 -5.78
C GLN A 138 6.29 -7.31 -4.39
N HIS A 139 7.27 -6.50 -4.03
CA HIS A 139 7.66 -6.27 -2.66
C HIS A 139 6.72 -5.27 -2.00
N VAL A 140 6.37 -5.50 -0.74
CA VAL A 140 5.50 -4.61 0.03
C VAL A 140 6.04 -4.45 1.43
N GLN A 141 6.18 -3.21 1.88
CA GLN A 141 6.37 -2.89 3.30
C GLN A 141 5.20 -2.03 3.77
N GLU A 142 4.70 -2.32 4.96
CA GLU A 142 3.59 -1.55 5.56
C GLU A 142 3.82 -1.39 7.06
N VAL A 143 3.53 -0.19 7.56
CA VAL A 143 3.56 0.12 8.98
C VAL A 143 2.22 0.61 9.46
N ALA A 144 1.94 0.37 10.75
CA ALA A 144 0.82 0.95 11.45
C ALA A 144 1.34 1.88 12.57
N PHE A 145 0.69 3.01 12.76
CA PHE A 145 0.98 3.92 13.86
C PHE A 145 -0.31 4.59 14.38
N PRO A 146 -0.35 4.95 15.68
CA PRO A 146 -1.50 5.68 16.21
C PRO A 146 -1.55 7.07 15.58
N THR A 147 -2.73 7.50 15.16
CA THR A 147 -2.90 8.81 14.53
C THR A 147 -3.86 9.71 15.30
N ALA A 148 -3.60 11.01 15.25
CA ALA A 148 -4.46 12.06 15.78
C ALA A 148 -4.24 13.34 14.96
N GLY A 149 -5.31 14.08 14.72
CA GLY A 149 -5.24 15.30 13.90
C GLY A 149 -4.83 15.00 12.47
N THR A 150 -3.66 15.49 12.04
CA THR A 150 -3.10 15.31 10.69
C THR A 150 -1.76 14.59 10.70
N LEU A 151 -1.40 13.92 11.78
CA LEU A 151 -0.11 13.25 11.94
C LEU A 151 0.16 12.23 10.83
N ASP A 152 -0.88 11.54 10.39
CA ASP A 152 -0.83 10.56 9.30
C ASP A 152 -0.60 11.20 7.92
N ILE A 153 -1.11 12.41 7.71
CA ILE A 153 -0.83 13.20 6.49
C ILE A 153 0.61 13.75 6.55
N ASP A 154 1.08 14.17 7.73
CA ASP A 154 2.46 14.63 7.93
C ASP A 154 3.46 13.49 7.63
N PHE A 155 3.12 12.25 8.01
CA PHE A 155 3.93 11.08 7.70
C PHE A 155 4.09 10.91 6.18
N VAL A 156 3.00 10.90 5.42
CA VAL A 156 3.05 10.70 3.96
C VAL A 156 3.73 11.89 3.27
N GLU A 157 3.49 13.12 3.72
CA GLU A 157 4.16 14.31 3.17
C GLU A 157 5.69 14.22 3.35
N THR A 158 6.14 13.81 4.54
CA THR A 158 7.57 13.60 4.82
C THR A 158 8.14 12.47 3.97
N LEU A 159 7.41 11.35 3.83
CA LEU A 159 7.84 10.24 2.98
C LEU A 159 8.00 10.67 1.52
N MET A 160 7.04 11.41 0.96
CA MET A 160 7.11 11.92 -0.42
C MET A 160 8.32 12.83 -0.62
N GLN A 161 8.63 13.71 0.32
CA GLN A 161 9.81 14.58 0.28
C GLN A 161 11.11 13.75 0.30
N ARG A 162 11.18 12.71 1.12
CA ARG A 162 12.34 11.81 1.19
C ARG A 162 12.52 11.01 -0.11
N ILE A 163 11.45 10.52 -0.72
CA ILE A 163 11.48 9.83 -2.01
C ILE A 163 12.05 10.77 -3.08
N GLU A 164 11.55 11.99 -3.13
CA GLU A 164 12.02 12.98 -4.10
C GLU A 164 13.51 13.30 -3.93
N ALA A 165 13.96 13.49 -2.68
CA ALA A 165 15.35 13.78 -2.36
C ALA A 165 16.31 12.60 -2.60
N SER A 166 15.86 11.35 -2.37
CA SER A 166 16.70 10.16 -2.49
C SER A 166 16.90 9.67 -3.92
N GLY A 167 15.99 10.03 -4.82
CA GLY A 167 16.00 9.53 -6.19
C GLY A 167 15.56 8.06 -6.34
N VAL A 168 14.94 7.45 -5.33
CA VAL A 168 14.36 6.12 -5.44
C VAL A 168 13.28 6.10 -6.52
N PRO A 169 13.26 5.12 -7.44
CA PRO A 169 12.22 4.96 -8.46
C PRO A 169 10.94 4.39 -7.84
N ALA A 170 10.23 5.22 -7.07
CA ALA A 170 9.03 4.81 -6.33
C ALA A 170 7.81 4.72 -7.26
N PRO A 171 7.27 3.53 -7.54
CA PRO A 171 6.04 3.40 -8.32
C PRO A 171 4.82 3.73 -7.46
N ALA A 172 3.72 4.08 -8.11
CA ALA A 172 2.43 4.23 -7.47
C ALA A 172 1.77 2.85 -7.19
N PRO A 173 0.93 2.79 -6.17
CA PRO A 173 0.66 3.82 -5.18
C PRO A 173 1.51 3.69 -3.90
N ILE A 174 1.56 4.76 -3.10
CA ILE A 174 1.74 4.65 -1.65
C ILE A 174 0.34 4.54 -1.07
N GLU A 175 0.00 3.39 -0.50
CA GLU A 175 -1.32 3.16 0.06
C GLU A 175 -1.40 3.68 1.50
N GLN A 176 -2.50 4.35 1.83
CA GLN A 176 -2.79 4.82 3.18
C GLN A 176 -4.23 4.46 3.55
N ARG A 177 -4.41 3.81 4.71
CA ARG A 177 -5.72 3.35 5.20
C ARG A 177 -5.80 3.44 6.72
N TRP A 178 -7.01 3.31 7.27
CA TRP A 178 -7.26 3.48 8.70
C TRP A 178 -8.04 2.32 9.28
N THR A 179 -7.72 2.00 10.54
CA THR A 179 -8.47 1.03 11.34
C THR A 179 -8.73 1.59 12.73
N ALA A 180 -9.79 1.14 13.35
CA ALA A 180 -9.93 1.26 14.79
C ALA A 180 -8.82 0.45 15.50
N ARG A 181 -8.59 0.75 16.77
CA ARG A 181 -7.70 -0.05 17.60
C ARG A 181 -8.13 -1.52 17.66
N SER A 182 -7.17 -2.39 17.83
CA SER A 182 -7.39 -3.80 18.10
C SER A 182 -7.20 -4.12 19.59
N SER A 183 -7.98 -5.05 20.12
CA SER A 183 -7.77 -5.64 21.44
C SER A 183 -6.76 -6.80 21.43
N SER A 184 -6.38 -7.29 20.25
CA SER A 184 -5.35 -8.33 20.12
C SER A 184 -3.98 -7.76 20.41
N SER A 185 -3.27 -8.35 21.35
CA SER A 185 -1.94 -7.91 21.80
C SER A 185 -0.87 -8.04 20.70
N LEU A 186 -1.09 -8.87 19.68
CA LEU A 186 -0.21 -9.02 18.51
C LEU A 186 -0.57 -8.10 17.36
N SER A 187 -1.68 -7.37 17.43
CA SER A 187 -2.02 -6.45 16.36
C SER A 187 -1.09 -5.25 16.33
N PRO A 188 -0.55 -4.85 15.16
CA PRO A 188 0.13 -3.56 15.02
C PRO A 188 -0.75 -2.36 15.44
N ALA A 189 -2.06 -2.49 15.37
CA ALA A 189 -3.03 -1.51 15.83
C ALA A 189 -3.50 -1.74 17.29
N SER A 190 -2.75 -2.48 18.11
CA SER A 190 -3.13 -2.69 19.51
C SER A 190 -2.91 -1.43 20.35
N SER A 191 -3.87 -1.12 21.21
CA SER A 191 -3.74 -0.04 22.20
C SER A 191 -4.53 -0.41 23.46
N ALA A 192 -3.87 -0.35 24.62
CA ALA A 192 -4.49 -0.58 25.93
C ALA A 192 -5.10 0.71 26.51
N TYR A 193 -4.61 1.87 26.08
CA TYR A 193 -4.84 3.14 26.80
C TYR A 193 -5.93 4.02 26.22
N ASN A 194 -6.25 3.89 24.92
CA ASN A 194 -7.25 4.74 24.28
C ASN A 194 -8.22 3.91 23.44
N PRO A 195 -9.47 3.71 23.92
CA PRO A 195 -10.47 2.93 23.19
C PRO A 195 -10.91 3.55 21.86
N SER A 196 -10.75 4.84 21.70
CA SER A 196 -11.11 5.58 20.47
C SER A 196 -9.92 5.84 19.54
N GLN A 197 -8.76 5.21 19.81
CA GLN A 197 -7.58 5.40 18.99
C GLN A 197 -7.80 4.86 17.58
N LEU A 198 -7.52 5.68 16.59
CA LEU A 198 -7.35 5.27 15.21
C LEU A 198 -5.88 4.96 14.93
N PHE A 199 -5.67 4.00 14.06
CA PHE A 199 -4.37 3.65 13.52
C PHE A 199 -4.36 3.91 12.01
N CYS A 200 -3.36 4.63 11.57
CA CYS A 200 -3.04 4.78 10.16
C CYS A 200 -2.10 3.66 9.73
N TRP A 201 -2.36 3.11 8.56
CA TRP A 201 -1.52 2.13 7.89
C TRP A 201 -1.00 2.76 6.61
N VAL A 202 0.32 2.76 6.44
CA VAL A 202 0.94 3.26 5.22
C VAL A 202 1.77 2.15 4.61
N GLY A 203 1.53 1.84 3.35
CA GLY A 203 2.22 0.81 2.59
C GLY A 203 2.98 1.40 1.41
N ILE A 204 4.21 0.94 1.21
CA ILE A 204 5.01 1.18 0.01
C ILE A 204 5.18 -0.12 -0.76
N ILE A 205 5.27 -0.01 -2.07
CA ILE A 205 5.41 -1.16 -2.95
C ILE A 205 6.54 -0.94 -3.96
N MET A 206 7.08 -2.04 -4.48
CA MET A 206 7.93 -2.05 -5.66
C MET A 206 7.64 -3.32 -6.44
N TYR A 207 7.26 -3.16 -7.71
CA TYR A 207 6.85 -4.28 -8.56
C TYR A 207 8.07 -5.08 -9.04
N LEU A 208 7.85 -6.39 -9.26
CA LEU A 208 8.80 -7.33 -9.85
C LEU A 208 8.28 -7.76 -11.24
N PRO A 209 8.26 -6.86 -12.22
CA PRO A 209 7.59 -7.07 -13.49
C PRO A 209 8.37 -7.96 -14.48
N THR A 210 9.47 -8.55 -14.03
CA THR A 210 10.38 -9.34 -14.87
C THR A 210 10.60 -10.73 -14.28
N ALA A 211 10.94 -11.70 -15.14
CA ALA A 211 11.41 -13.03 -14.75
C ALA A 211 12.95 -13.14 -14.70
N ASP A 212 13.68 -12.10 -15.14
CA ASP A 212 15.15 -12.08 -15.10
C ASP A 212 15.65 -11.94 -13.66
N GLU A 213 16.41 -12.94 -13.19
CA GLU A 213 16.88 -13.03 -11.82
C GLU A 213 17.90 -11.93 -11.44
N VAL A 214 18.66 -11.42 -12.40
CA VAL A 214 19.61 -10.33 -12.14
C VAL A 214 18.85 -9.03 -11.93
N GLU A 215 17.89 -8.75 -12.77
CA GLU A 215 17.03 -7.57 -12.65
C GLU A 215 16.17 -7.63 -11.39
N ARG A 216 15.59 -8.81 -11.05
CA ARG A 216 14.84 -9.02 -9.80
C ARG A 216 15.68 -8.69 -8.56
N ARG A 217 16.94 -9.15 -8.49
CA ARG A 217 17.85 -8.81 -7.39
C ARG A 217 18.13 -7.31 -7.34
N ALA A 218 18.32 -6.67 -8.47
CA ALA A 218 18.53 -5.22 -8.52
C ALA A 218 17.29 -4.43 -8.03
N ILE A 219 16.08 -4.90 -8.39
CA ILE A 219 14.82 -4.34 -7.88
C ILE A 219 14.71 -4.55 -6.37
N THR A 220 15.03 -5.74 -5.87
CA THR A 220 15.04 -6.04 -4.43
C THR A 220 15.97 -5.08 -3.68
N SER A 221 17.19 -4.89 -4.16
CA SER A 221 18.12 -3.92 -3.55
C SER A 221 17.62 -2.45 -3.64
N ALA A 222 16.87 -2.10 -4.68
CA ALA A 222 16.23 -0.79 -4.76
C ALA A 222 15.09 -0.65 -3.73
N PHE A 223 14.32 -1.72 -3.53
CA PHE A 223 13.28 -1.77 -2.51
C PHE A 223 13.85 -1.66 -1.09
N GLU A 224 14.95 -2.32 -0.78
CA GLU A 224 15.66 -2.18 0.50
C GLU A 224 16.03 -0.72 0.80
N ARG A 225 16.55 0.01 -0.21
CA ARG A 225 16.81 1.46 -0.08
C ARG A 225 15.53 2.26 0.15
N TYR A 226 14.44 1.88 -0.49
CA TYR A 226 13.13 2.50 -0.30
C TYR A 226 12.61 2.26 1.12
N VAL A 227 12.73 1.01 1.61
CA VAL A 227 12.37 0.63 2.99
C VAL A 227 13.21 1.39 4.02
N ALA A 228 14.50 1.64 3.74
CA ALA A 228 15.35 2.41 4.65
C ALA A 228 14.83 3.84 4.87
N LEU A 229 14.38 4.54 3.81
CA LEU A 229 13.77 5.87 3.94
C LEU A 229 12.53 5.87 4.85
N TYR A 230 11.79 4.78 4.80
CA TYR A 230 10.55 4.58 5.51
C TYR A 230 10.79 4.17 6.98
N ARG A 231 11.78 3.30 7.22
CA ARG A 231 12.13 2.77 8.55
C ARG A 231 12.54 3.87 9.52
N ASP A 232 13.34 4.84 9.08
CA ASP A 232 13.76 5.97 9.90
C ASP A 232 12.61 6.85 10.39
N MET A 233 11.45 6.74 9.75
CA MET A 233 10.25 7.49 10.14
C MET A 233 9.39 6.76 11.16
N MET A 234 9.57 5.44 11.33
CA MET A 234 8.67 4.65 12.17
C MET A 234 8.74 5.04 13.64
N GLU A 235 9.92 5.17 14.20
CA GLU A 235 10.10 5.44 15.64
C GLU A 235 9.50 6.79 16.07
N PRO A 236 9.75 7.92 15.37
CA PRO A 236 9.14 9.20 15.71
C PRO A 236 7.60 9.21 15.67
N PHE A 237 7.00 8.36 14.84
CA PHE A 237 5.53 8.22 14.72
C PHE A 237 4.95 7.09 15.58
N GLY A 238 5.77 6.36 16.33
CA GLY A 238 5.34 5.19 17.09
C GLY A 238 4.88 4.04 16.21
N GLY A 239 5.49 3.93 15.03
CA GLY A 239 5.14 2.94 14.01
C GLY A 239 5.65 1.54 14.31
N THR A 240 4.93 0.54 13.81
CA THR A 240 5.34 -0.86 13.85
C THR A 240 4.95 -1.57 12.55
N GLU A 241 5.75 -2.52 12.12
CA GLU A 241 5.57 -3.22 10.85
C GLU A 241 4.36 -4.16 10.88
N HIS A 242 3.78 -4.36 9.72
CA HIS A 242 2.76 -5.38 9.48
C HIS A 242 3.42 -6.77 9.45
N TRP A 243 2.98 -7.71 10.30
CA TRP A 243 3.56 -9.04 10.43
C TRP A 243 3.74 -9.80 9.10
N ALA A 244 2.75 -9.78 8.23
CA ALA A 244 2.79 -10.50 6.95
C ALA A 244 3.70 -9.84 5.90
N LYS A 245 4.29 -8.68 6.20
CA LYS A 245 5.17 -7.91 5.31
C LYS A 245 6.52 -7.62 5.97
N LEU A 246 6.76 -8.27 7.10
CA LEU A 246 8.02 -8.20 7.82
C LEU A 246 9.06 -9.01 7.04
N GLU A 247 10.10 -8.34 6.57
CA GLU A 247 11.27 -9.00 6.00
C GLU A 247 12.33 -9.16 7.09
N TRP A 248 12.81 -10.40 7.27
CA TRP A 248 13.81 -10.71 8.26
C TRP A 248 15.19 -10.37 7.71
N PRO A 249 15.95 -9.44 8.35
CA PRO A 249 17.21 -8.98 7.81
C PRO A 249 18.25 -10.11 7.72
N GLU A 250 19.13 -10.07 6.72
CA GLU A 250 20.26 -10.98 6.60
C GLU A 250 21.39 -10.64 7.59
N ASP A 251 21.55 -9.34 7.89
CA ASP A 251 22.54 -8.86 8.85
C ASP A 251 22.14 -9.14 10.30
N ALA A 252 23.07 -9.67 11.08
CA ALA A 252 22.84 -10.08 12.47
C ALA A 252 22.54 -8.90 13.41
N ALA A 253 23.17 -7.75 13.19
CA ALA A 253 22.95 -6.56 14.03
C ALA A 253 21.57 -5.95 13.72
N GLU A 254 21.17 -5.94 12.45
CA GLU A 254 19.82 -5.50 12.06
C GLU A 254 18.73 -6.45 12.60
N ARG A 255 18.96 -7.77 12.60
CA ARG A 255 18.05 -8.74 13.25
C ARG A 255 17.90 -8.46 14.73
N GLN A 256 19.01 -8.24 15.43
CA GLN A 256 18.98 -7.92 16.85
C GLN A 256 18.20 -6.63 17.12
N HIS A 257 18.45 -5.58 16.34
CA HIS A 257 17.72 -4.31 16.45
C HIS A 257 16.21 -4.48 16.20
N MET A 258 15.84 -5.30 15.20
CA MET A 258 14.44 -5.63 14.94
C MET A 258 13.78 -6.38 16.10
N ARG A 259 14.46 -7.39 16.70
CA ARG A 259 13.97 -8.09 17.90
C ARG A 259 13.70 -7.14 19.05
N GLU A 260 14.65 -6.26 19.35
CA GLU A 260 14.51 -5.27 20.42
C GLU A 260 13.34 -4.33 20.21
N ARG A 261 13.12 -3.89 18.97
CA ARG A 261 12.00 -3.05 18.60
C ARG A 261 10.66 -3.79 18.74
N LEU A 262 10.58 -5.03 18.28
CA LEU A 262 9.39 -5.86 18.40
C LEU A 262 9.09 -6.23 19.86
N ALA A 263 10.13 -6.51 20.68
CA ALA A 263 9.97 -6.79 22.11
C ALA A 263 9.46 -5.58 22.90
N LYS A 264 9.84 -4.37 22.51
CA LYS A 264 9.27 -3.14 23.11
C LYS A 264 7.78 -2.96 22.78
N ARG A 265 7.35 -3.48 21.62
CA ARG A 265 5.99 -3.28 21.11
C ARG A 265 5.03 -4.38 21.51
N TYR A 266 5.49 -5.63 21.54
CA TYR A 266 4.67 -6.82 21.73
C TYR A 266 5.06 -7.59 22.99
N PRO A 267 4.09 -8.24 23.68
CA PRO A 267 4.36 -9.07 24.86
C PRO A 267 4.95 -10.43 24.45
N LEU A 268 6.16 -10.45 23.88
CA LEU A 268 6.77 -11.65 23.29
C LEU A 268 6.90 -12.80 24.29
N ASP A 269 7.17 -12.52 25.58
CA ASP A 269 7.25 -13.57 26.61
C ASP A 269 5.91 -14.27 26.86
N ALA A 270 4.82 -13.51 26.92
CA ALA A 270 3.49 -14.10 27.05
C ALA A 270 3.09 -14.91 25.82
N ILE A 271 3.51 -14.49 24.64
CA ILE A 271 3.30 -15.21 23.39
C ILE A 271 4.10 -16.52 23.38
N ARG A 272 5.36 -16.49 23.81
CA ARG A 272 6.20 -17.68 23.96
C ARG A 272 5.55 -18.70 24.90
N GLN A 273 5.13 -18.26 26.08
CA GLN A 273 4.42 -19.13 27.05
C GLN A 273 3.14 -19.72 26.45
N ALA A 274 2.34 -18.94 25.76
CA ALA A 274 1.13 -19.42 25.10
C ALA A 274 1.45 -20.44 24.00
N ARG A 275 2.51 -20.21 23.21
CA ARG A 275 2.99 -21.14 22.19
C ARG A 275 3.40 -22.48 22.78
N GLU A 276 4.22 -22.50 23.83
CA GLU A 276 4.65 -23.73 24.52
C GLU A 276 3.45 -24.55 25.04
N ALA A 277 2.42 -23.86 25.52
CA ALA A 277 1.21 -24.50 26.05
C ALA A 277 0.28 -25.04 24.95
N LEU A 278 0.15 -24.35 23.83
CA LEU A 278 -0.85 -24.62 22.79
C LEU A 278 -0.27 -25.34 21.57
N ASP A 279 1.01 -25.16 21.30
CA ASP A 279 1.76 -25.78 20.20
C ASP A 279 3.12 -26.32 20.68
N PRO A 280 3.14 -27.31 21.62
CA PRO A 280 4.38 -27.82 22.22
C PRO A 280 5.31 -28.54 21.23
N HIS A 281 4.80 -28.86 20.04
CA HIS A 281 5.57 -29.48 18.97
C HIS A 281 6.00 -28.49 17.88
N HIS A 282 5.71 -27.20 18.07
CA HIS A 282 6.03 -26.10 17.14
C HIS A 282 5.59 -26.37 15.70
N VAL A 283 4.39 -26.95 15.53
CA VAL A 283 3.80 -27.25 14.22
C VAL A 283 3.45 -25.97 13.46
N LEU A 284 2.99 -24.94 14.19
CA LEU A 284 2.66 -23.61 13.66
C LEU A 284 3.89 -22.70 13.76
N SER A 285 4.93 -23.00 12.98
CA SER A 285 6.17 -22.28 13.00
C SER A 285 6.70 -21.95 11.59
N ASN A 286 7.59 -20.96 11.56
CA ASN A 286 8.47 -20.65 10.45
C ASN A 286 9.75 -20.00 10.99
N HIS A 287 10.74 -19.82 10.11
CA HIS A 287 12.03 -19.26 10.48
C HIS A 287 11.92 -17.93 11.29
N ILE A 288 11.07 -17.00 10.87
CA ILE A 288 10.91 -15.70 11.56
C ILE A 288 10.32 -15.88 12.95
N VAL A 289 9.30 -16.73 13.09
CA VAL A 289 8.67 -17.01 14.39
C VAL A 289 9.67 -17.68 15.33
N ASP A 290 10.47 -18.61 14.83
CA ASP A 290 11.50 -19.29 15.65
C ASP A 290 12.60 -18.33 16.07
N GLU A 291 13.14 -17.55 15.13
CA GLU A 291 14.13 -16.54 15.41
C GLU A 291 13.66 -15.47 16.40
N LEU A 292 12.37 -15.11 16.36
CA LEU A 292 11.80 -14.10 17.24
C LEU A 292 11.43 -14.65 18.63
N LEU A 293 10.91 -15.88 18.71
CA LEU A 293 10.29 -16.42 19.92
C LEU A 293 11.16 -17.47 20.65
N LEU A 294 12.09 -18.16 19.97
CA LEU A 294 12.89 -19.24 20.56
C LEU A 294 14.28 -18.81 21.04
N GLN A 295 14.72 -17.59 20.76
CA GLN A 295 16.02 -17.14 21.28
C GLN A 295 15.89 -16.64 22.71
N GLU A 296 16.77 -17.14 23.55
CA GLU A 296 17.04 -16.67 24.91
C GLU A 296 17.79 -15.34 24.91
#